data_d5e5d5890053c2fbfdefd889bf792108
#
_entry.id   d5e5d5890053c2fbfdefd889bf792108
#
_cell.length_a   1.000
_cell.length_b   1.000
_cell.length_c   1.000
_cell.angle_alpha   90.00
_cell.angle_beta   90.00
_cell.angle_gamma   90.00
#
_symmetry.space_group_name_H-M   'P 1'
#
loop_
_entity.id
_entity.type
_entity.pdbx_description
1 polymer ?
#
loop_
_entity_poly.entity_id
_entity_poly.type
_entity_poly.pdbx_seq_one_letter_code
_entity_poly.pdbx_strand_id
1 'polypeptide(L)'
;MLLACLASMALLSCEKIEPVEIPQPQKEEEKQPENNNNNSNNNDQTTTMVMNITAGGKTITATLADNATAKELAEKLKAGAVTVQMKANGFEHYGPLGFSLTSHNKQVTAVSGDIMLYNSSNICVFYGNNSWSYTPLGKVDGLSAEELKVFFGTGDISVTYSLKQ
;
A
#
# COMPACT_ATOMS: atom_id res chain seq x y z
N MET A 1 3.55 51.85 46.92
CA MET A 1 4.43 52.62 45.95
C MET A 1 3.92 52.34 44.56
N LEU A 2 3.37 53.39 43.97
CA LEU A 2 2.95 53.42 42.57
C LEU A 2 4.14 53.36 41.66
N LEU A 3 4.05 52.64 40.56
CA LEU A 3 4.66 53.10 39.33
C LEU A 3 3.85 52.62 38.11
N ALA A 4 3.60 53.61 37.30
CA ALA A 4 2.61 53.63 36.22
C ALA A 4 3.07 52.93 34.92
N CYS A 5 2.06 52.44 34.23
CA CYS A 5 2.09 52.00 32.84
C CYS A 5 2.36 53.13 31.85
N LEU A 6 3.06 52.82 30.76
CA LEU A 6 3.01 53.58 29.52
C LEU A 6 2.58 52.63 28.40
N ALA A 7 1.38 52.85 27.90
CA ALA A 7 0.84 52.23 26.70
C ALA A 7 1.45 52.91 25.47
N SER A 8 1.98 52.13 24.54
CA SER A 8 2.37 52.59 23.21
C SER A 8 1.39 52.01 22.19
N MET A 9 0.54 52.87 21.65
CA MET A 9 -0.31 52.57 20.48
C MET A 9 0.54 52.63 19.22
N ALA A 10 0.63 51.51 18.52
CA ALA A 10 1.14 51.47 17.14
C ALA A 10 -0.06 51.41 16.19
N LEU A 11 -0.14 52.39 15.31
CA LEU A 11 -1.14 52.54 14.27
C LEU A 11 -1.00 51.46 13.19
N LEU A 12 -2.07 50.70 12.91
CA LEU A 12 -2.20 49.87 11.74
C LEU A 12 -2.36 50.74 10.49
N SER A 13 -1.37 50.68 9.61
CA SER A 13 -1.51 51.14 8.23
C SER A 13 -2.13 50.02 7.40
N CYS A 14 -3.29 50.29 6.88
CA CYS A 14 -4.01 49.36 5.99
C CYS A 14 -3.48 49.59 4.58
N GLU A 15 -2.64 48.69 4.08
CA GLU A 15 -2.18 48.71 2.71
C GLU A 15 -3.10 47.85 1.84
N LYS A 16 -3.70 48.57 0.88
CA LYS A 16 -4.73 48.06 -0.04
C LYS A 16 -4.04 47.16 -1.08
N ILE A 17 -4.26 45.86 -1.00
CA ILE A 17 -3.79 44.91 -2.02
C ILE A 17 -4.74 44.96 -3.20
N GLU A 18 -4.25 45.39 -4.35
CA GLU A 18 -4.93 45.30 -5.64
C GLU A 18 -4.92 43.85 -6.16
N PRO A 19 -5.97 43.37 -6.83
CA PRO A 19 -6.01 42.01 -7.36
C PRO A 19 -5.14 41.91 -8.61
N VAL A 20 -4.20 40.97 -8.56
CA VAL A 20 -3.39 40.56 -9.73
C VAL A 20 -4.27 39.82 -10.71
N GLU A 21 -4.44 40.36 -11.92
CA GLU A 21 -5.07 39.68 -13.05
C GLU A 21 -4.26 38.45 -13.46
N ILE A 22 -4.92 37.29 -13.49
CA ILE A 22 -4.37 36.05 -14.01
C ILE A 22 -4.55 36.08 -15.53
N PRO A 23 -3.48 35.95 -16.37
CA PRO A 23 -3.64 35.85 -17.82
C PRO A 23 -4.32 34.51 -18.18
N GLN A 24 -5.39 34.58 -18.95
CA GLN A 24 -6.01 33.41 -19.57
C GLN A 24 -5.07 32.79 -20.61
N PRO A 25 -4.96 31.45 -20.69
CA PRO A 25 -4.23 30.82 -21.78
C PRO A 25 -5.00 30.94 -23.09
N GLN A 26 -4.33 31.45 -24.09
CA GLN A 26 -4.77 31.53 -25.49
C GLN A 26 -4.93 30.10 -26.06
N LYS A 27 -6.05 29.94 -26.75
CA LYS A 27 -6.41 28.80 -27.58
C LYS A 27 -5.48 28.76 -28.79
N GLU A 28 -4.59 27.80 -28.85
CA GLU A 28 -3.85 27.48 -30.09
C GLU A 28 -4.51 26.32 -30.79
N GLU A 29 -4.70 26.53 -32.10
CA GLU A 29 -5.43 25.67 -33.05
C GLU A 29 -4.73 24.33 -33.26
N GLU A 30 -5.57 23.30 -33.46
CA GLU A 30 -5.25 21.99 -33.99
C GLU A 30 -4.34 22.04 -35.22
N LYS A 31 -3.25 21.29 -35.16
CA LYS A 31 -2.63 20.70 -36.33
C LYS A 31 -2.45 19.21 -36.11
N GLN A 32 -3.32 18.46 -36.70
CA GLN A 32 -3.29 17.00 -36.80
C GLN A 32 -2.11 16.57 -37.69
N PRO A 33 -1.31 15.60 -37.27
CA PRO A 33 -0.56 14.75 -38.19
C PRO A 33 -1.11 13.34 -38.17
N GLU A 34 -1.40 12.93 -39.37
CA GLU A 34 -1.60 11.62 -39.97
C GLU A 34 -1.31 10.36 -39.11
N ASN A 35 -2.34 9.55 -39.16
CA ASN A 35 -2.43 8.10 -39.10
C ASN A 35 -1.11 7.36 -39.42
N ASN A 36 -0.50 6.77 -38.40
CA ASN A 36 0.39 5.64 -38.62
C ASN A 36 -0.11 4.46 -37.75
N ASN A 37 -0.84 3.62 -38.47
CA ASN A 37 -1.42 2.38 -37.98
C ASN A 37 -0.28 1.38 -37.68
N ASN A 38 0.22 1.38 -36.47
CA ASN A 38 0.98 0.27 -35.93
C ASN A 38 0.10 -0.49 -34.93
N ASN A 39 -0.59 -1.46 -35.49
CA ASN A 39 -1.32 -2.48 -34.76
C ASN A 39 -0.32 -3.34 -33.98
N SER A 40 0.09 -2.87 -32.83
CA SER A 40 0.66 -3.71 -31.77
C SER A 40 -0.48 -4.11 -30.84
N ASN A 41 -1.13 -5.20 -31.21
CA ASN A 41 -1.97 -5.95 -30.27
C ASN A 41 -1.11 -6.50 -29.15
N ASN A 42 -0.65 -5.65 -28.25
CA ASN A 42 -0.27 -6.04 -26.90
C ASN A 42 -1.57 -6.17 -26.11
N ASN A 43 -2.18 -7.34 -26.25
CA ASN A 43 -3.19 -7.81 -25.33
C ASN A 43 -2.46 -8.13 -24.02
N ASP A 44 -2.04 -7.09 -23.31
CA ASP A 44 -1.53 -7.20 -21.94
C ASP A 44 -2.74 -7.47 -21.03
N GLN A 45 -3.21 -8.70 -21.13
CA GLN A 45 -4.20 -9.24 -20.22
C GLN A 45 -3.49 -9.34 -18.87
N THR A 46 -3.61 -8.28 -18.05
CA THR A 46 -3.09 -8.27 -16.67
C THR A 46 -3.73 -9.43 -15.94
N THR A 47 -3.04 -10.57 -15.95
CA THR A 47 -3.52 -11.77 -15.24
C THR A 47 -3.43 -11.47 -13.75
N THR A 48 -4.59 -11.27 -13.13
CA THR A 48 -4.68 -11.10 -11.67
C THR A 48 -4.13 -12.33 -10.98
N MET A 49 -3.03 -12.19 -10.26
CA MET A 49 -2.43 -13.28 -9.50
C MET A 49 -3.08 -13.40 -8.13
N VAL A 50 -3.50 -14.59 -7.78
CA VAL A 50 -4.14 -14.88 -6.50
C VAL A 50 -3.27 -15.87 -5.72
N MET A 51 -3.08 -15.61 -4.44
CA MET A 51 -2.45 -16.58 -3.55
C MET A 51 -3.42 -17.11 -2.51
N ASN A 52 -3.22 -18.35 -2.10
CA ASN A 52 -3.88 -18.97 -0.97
C ASN A 52 -3.06 -18.71 0.31
N ILE A 53 -3.76 -18.45 1.39
CA ILE A 53 -3.23 -18.27 2.75
C ILE A 53 -3.89 -19.32 3.62
N THR A 54 -3.12 -20.31 4.09
CA THR A 54 -3.65 -21.43 4.87
C THR A 54 -3.12 -21.39 6.29
N ALA A 55 -4.00 -21.41 7.28
CA ALA A 55 -3.68 -21.46 8.69
C ALA A 55 -4.71 -22.31 9.45
N GLY A 56 -4.28 -23.14 10.40
CA GLY A 56 -5.18 -23.96 11.22
C GLY A 56 -6.15 -24.84 10.41
N GLY A 57 -5.73 -25.32 9.23
CA GLY A 57 -6.56 -26.12 8.34
C GLY A 57 -7.63 -25.34 7.53
N LYS A 58 -7.65 -24.01 7.64
CA LYS A 58 -8.54 -23.13 6.87
C LYS A 58 -7.72 -22.39 5.80
N THR A 59 -8.36 -22.10 4.66
CA THR A 59 -7.72 -21.36 3.57
C THR A 59 -8.58 -20.15 3.19
N ILE A 60 -7.93 -19.00 3.04
CA ILE A 60 -8.47 -17.77 2.48
C ILE A 60 -7.65 -17.39 1.24
N THR A 61 -8.13 -16.45 0.44
CA THR A 61 -7.43 -15.96 -0.75
C THR A 61 -7.00 -14.51 -0.58
N ALA A 62 -5.98 -14.15 -1.34
CA ALA A 62 -5.52 -12.78 -1.46
C ALA A 62 -5.12 -12.48 -2.90
N THR A 63 -5.54 -11.33 -3.39
CA THR A 63 -5.11 -10.80 -4.68
C THR A 63 -3.76 -10.12 -4.52
N LEU A 64 -2.76 -10.53 -5.30
CA LEU A 64 -1.44 -9.90 -5.31
C LEU A 64 -1.49 -8.53 -6.00
N ALA A 65 -0.66 -7.61 -5.52
CA ALA A 65 -0.53 -6.29 -6.11
C ALA A 65 0.14 -6.37 -7.50
N ASP A 66 -0.25 -5.49 -8.43
CA ASP A 66 0.42 -5.39 -9.72
C ASP A 66 1.69 -4.53 -9.61
N ASN A 67 2.73 -5.09 -9.01
CA ASN A 67 4.05 -4.48 -8.92
C ASN A 67 5.15 -5.54 -9.00
N ALA A 68 6.39 -5.09 -9.19
CA ALA A 68 7.56 -5.96 -9.36
C ALA A 68 7.79 -6.88 -8.15
N THR A 69 7.64 -6.38 -6.93
CA THR A 69 7.85 -7.16 -5.70
C THR A 69 6.81 -8.27 -5.53
N ALA A 70 5.54 -7.98 -5.81
CA ALA A 70 4.48 -8.99 -5.75
C ALA A 70 4.64 -10.06 -6.84
N LYS A 71 5.11 -9.66 -8.04
CA LYS A 71 5.48 -10.61 -9.12
C LYS A 71 6.66 -11.49 -8.69
N GLU A 72 7.67 -10.93 -8.04
CA GLU A 72 8.79 -11.69 -7.49
C GLU A 72 8.32 -12.70 -6.43
N LEU A 73 7.42 -12.31 -5.52
CA LEU A 73 6.78 -13.22 -4.56
C LEU A 73 6.03 -14.35 -5.28
N ALA A 74 5.25 -14.03 -6.31
CA ALA A 74 4.52 -15.04 -7.09
C ALA A 74 5.48 -16.07 -7.72
N GLU A 75 6.62 -15.65 -8.27
CA GLU A 75 7.63 -16.55 -8.82
C GLU A 75 8.21 -17.49 -7.74
N LYS A 76 8.45 -16.98 -6.52
CA LYS A 76 8.87 -17.84 -5.39
C LYS A 76 7.79 -18.86 -5.04
N LEU A 77 6.53 -18.45 -5.01
CA LEU A 77 5.39 -19.33 -4.71
C LEU A 77 5.08 -20.35 -5.82
N LYS A 78 5.45 -20.06 -7.08
CA LYS A 78 5.41 -21.05 -8.18
C LYS A 78 6.39 -22.19 -7.97
N ALA A 79 7.55 -21.91 -7.40
CA ALA A 79 8.56 -22.92 -7.10
C ALA A 79 8.13 -23.85 -5.94
N GLY A 80 7.21 -23.42 -5.09
CA GLY A 80 6.65 -24.18 -3.99
C GLY A 80 5.96 -23.33 -2.94
N ALA A 81 5.11 -23.94 -2.14
CA ALA A 81 4.46 -23.27 -1.02
C ALA A 81 5.50 -22.88 0.05
N VAL A 82 5.27 -21.74 0.68
CA VAL A 82 6.14 -21.18 1.73
C VAL A 82 5.39 -21.16 3.06
N THR A 83 5.96 -21.80 4.08
CA THR A 83 5.39 -21.79 5.43
C THR A 83 6.17 -20.82 6.32
N VAL A 84 5.44 -19.91 6.94
CA VAL A 84 5.96 -18.83 7.78
C VAL A 84 5.45 -19.00 9.20
N GLN A 85 6.34 -18.94 10.19
CA GLN A 85 5.95 -18.80 11.59
C GLN A 85 5.63 -17.32 11.84
N MET A 86 4.37 -16.98 11.91
CA MET A 86 3.91 -15.61 12.08
C MET A 86 3.70 -15.29 13.57
N LYS A 87 4.11 -14.10 13.96
CA LYS A 87 3.93 -13.55 15.30
C LYS A 87 2.75 -12.59 15.34
N ALA A 88 1.95 -12.69 16.38
CA ALA A 88 0.88 -11.75 16.64
C ALA A 88 1.45 -10.40 17.15
N ASN A 89 0.97 -9.28 16.59
CA ASN A 89 1.39 -7.93 16.98
C ASN A 89 0.18 -6.97 17.08
N GLY A 90 -0.90 -7.40 17.72
CA GLY A 90 -2.06 -6.57 18.06
C GLY A 90 -2.87 -6.04 16.88
N PHE A 91 -2.26 -5.60 15.81
CA PHE A 91 -2.89 -5.07 14.59
C PHE A 91 -2.53 -5.86 13.33
N GLU A 92 -1.58 -6.78 13.40
CA GLU A 92 -1.09 -7.59 12.30
C GLU A 92 -0.57 -8.95 12.79
N HIS A 93 -0.42 -9.89 11.86
CA HIS A 93 0.52 -11.00 11.99
C HIS A 93 1.67 -10.79 11.02
N TYR A 94 2.91 -11.02 11.46
CA TYR A 94 4.10 -10.89 10.62
C TYR A 94 5.09 -12.01 10.85
N GLY A 95 5.90 -12.32 9.84
CA GLY A 95 6.94 -13.34 9.96
C GLY A 95 7.87 -13.38 8.76
N PRO A 96 9.05 -14.03 8.92
CA PRO A 96 10.06 -14.11 7.88
C PRO A 96 9.67 -15.10 6.78
N LEU A 97 9.74 -14.65 5.51
CA LEU A 97 9.50 -15.49 4.33
C LEU A 97 10.56 -16.60 4.14
N GLY A 98 11.73 -16.48 4.79
CA GLY A 98 12.87 -17.36 4.55
C GLY A 98 13.75 -16.95 3.36
N PHE A 99 13.37 -15.88 2.66
CA PHE A 99 14.13 -15.26 1.57
C PHE A 99 13.84 -13.75 1.54
N SER A 100 14.64 -13.01 0.81
CA SER A 100 14.41 -11.58 0.58
C SER A 100 13.74 -11.34 -0.77
N LEU A 101 12.95 -10.25 -0.84
CA LEU A 101 12.36 -9.68 -2.05
C LEU A 101 12.89 -8.27 -2.27
N THR A 102 12.87 -7.81 -3.51
CA THR A 102 13.23 -6.45 -3.86
C THR A 102 12.20 -5.47 -3.26
N SER A 103 12.65 -4.60 -2.35
CA SER A 103 11.78 -3.64 -1.69
C SER A 103 11.64 -2.34 -2.49
N HIS A 104 10.41 -1.84 -2.57
CA HIS A 104 10.06 -0.52 -3.09
C HIS A 104 9.26 0.24 -2.03
N ASN A 105 9.89 0.47 -0.89
CA ASN A 105 9.25 1.01 0.30
C ASN A 105 8.71 2.41 0.08
N LYS A 106 7.48 2.63 0.55
CA LYS A 106 6.81 3.93 0.60
C LYS A 106 6.16 4.11 1.97
N GLN A 107 6.09 5.35 2.45
CA GLN A 107 5.29 5.67 3.62
C GLN A 107 3.81 5.45 3.27
N VAL A 108 3.19 4.47 3.90
CA VAL A 108 1.78 4.12 3.70
C VAL A 108 1.10 3.83 5.03
N THR A 109 -0.20 4.02 5.10
CA THR A 109 -1.03 3.50 6.18
C THR A 109 -1.64 2.19 5.71
N ALA A 110 -1.09 1.07 6.20
CA ALA A 110 -1.68 -0.23 5.99
C ALA A 110 -2.97 -0.34 6.81
N VAL A 111 -3.99 -0.96 6.23
CA VAL A 111 -5.32 -1.17 6.84
C VAL A 111 -5.70 -2.65 6.77
N SER A 112 -6.81 -3.01 7.40
CA SER A 112 -7.29 -4.41 7.42
C SER A 112 -7.36 -5.01 6.01
N GLY A 113 -6.83 -6.23 5.89
CA GLY A 113 -6.70 -6.99 4.65
C GLY A 113 -5.42 -6.72 3.87
N ASP A 114 -4.71 -5.62 4.12
CA ASP A 114 -3.47 -5.33 3.41
C ASP A 114 -2.37 -6.35 3.75
N ILE A 115 -1.62 -6.72 2.72
CA ILE A 115 -0.44 -7.58 2.83
C ILE A 115 0.76 -6.78 2.40
N MET A 116 1.73 -6.64 3.29
CA MET A 116 2.90 -5.80 3.10
C MET A 116 4.20 -6.58 3.27
N LEU A 117 5.24 -6.15 2.55
CA LEU A 117 6.61 -6.53 2.82
C LEU A 117 7.24 -5.51 3.78
N TYR A 118 7.89 -6.02 4.82
CA TYR A 118 8.66 -5.25 5.78
C TYR A 118 10.10 -5.77 5.83
N ASN A 119 11.06 -4.85 5.85
CA ASN A 119 12.50 -5.17 5.90
C ASN A 119 12.93 -6.23 4.85
N SER A 120 12.40 -6.14 3.64
CA SER A 120 12.72 -6.99 2.48
C SER A 120 12.42 -8.48 2.65
N SER A 121 12.12 -8.98 3.84
CA SER A 121 12.01 -10.42 4.11
C SER A 121 10.83 -10.82 4.99
N ASN A 122 10.11 -9.89 5.61
CA ASN A 122 8.96 -10.21 6.43
C ASN A 122 7.67 -9.90 5.69
N ILE A 123 6.76 -10.88 5.65
CA ILE A 123 5.38 -10.68 5.22
C ILE A 123 4.53 -10.29 6.41
N CYS A 124 3.71 -9.25 6.25
CA CYS A 124 2.79 -8.75 7.26
C CYS A 124 1.37 -8.82 6.71
N VAL A 125 0.40 -9.35 7.47
CA VAL A 125 -1.03 -9.34 7.15
C VAL A 125 -1.77 -8.55 8.22
N PHE A 126 -2.41 -7.46 7.80
CA PHE A 126 -3.05 -6.51 8.71
C PHE A 126 -4.52 -6.84 8.96
N TYR A 127 -4.96 -6.70 10.20
CA TYR A 127 -6.36 -6.68 10.64
C TYR A 127 -6.68 -5.43 11.48
N GLY A 128 -5.69 -4.60 11.74
CA GLY A 128 -5.79 -3.23 12.23
C GLY A 128 -5.10 -2.29 11.25
N ASN A 129 -4.63 -1.14 11.74
CA ASN A 129 -3.93 -0.16 10.92
C ASN A 129 -2.58 0.23 11.55
N ASN A 130 -1.61 0.48 10.68
CA ASN A 130 -0.30 1.01 11.05
C ASN A 130 0.28 1.82 9.90
N SER A 131 0.94 2.93 10.25
CA SER A 131 1.62 3.79 9.27
C SER A 131 3.13 3.60 9.36
N TRP A 132 3.73 3.10 8.31
CA TRP A 132 5.16 2.84 8.22
C TRP A 132 5.66 2.81 6.78
N SER A 133 6.95 2.54 6.61
CA SER A 133 7.58 2.36 5.30
C SER A 133 7.48 0.90 4.88
N TYR A 134 6.54 0.59 3.97
CA TYR A 134 6.25 -0.75 3.46
C TYR A 134 6.31 -0.83 1.94
N THR A 135 6.46 -2.05 1.42
CA THR A 135 6.17 -2.37 0.02
C THR A 135 4.89 -3.20 -0.06
N PRO A 136 3.85 -2.77 -0.78
CA PRO A 136 2.62 -3.55 -0.95
C PRO A 136 2.86 -4.88 -1.66
N LEU A 137 2.33 -5.98 -1.13
CA LEU A 137 2.34 -7.30 -1.74
C LEU A 137 0.98 -7.72 -2.26
N GLY A 138 -0.12 -7.24 -1.65
CA GLY A 138 -1.48 -7.61 -2.05
C GLY A 138 -2.52 -7.26 -1.00
N LYS A 139 -3.69 -7.87 -1.16
CA LYS A 139 -4.82 -7.69 -0.24
C LYS A 139 -5.61 -8.98 -0.10
N VAL A 140 -6.01 -9.31 1.11
CA VAL A 140 -6.92 -10.43 1.40
C VAL A 140 -8.30 -10.14 0.80
N ASP A 141 -8.89 -11.13 0.16
CA ASP A 141 -10.16 -10.98 -0.53
C ASP A 141 -11.34 -11.17 0.43
N GLY A 142 -12.26 -10.20 0.45
CA GLY A 142 -13.61 -10.34 0.98
C GLY A 142 -13.78 -10.58 2.48
N LEU A 143 -12.73 -10.36 3.30
CA LEU A 143 -12.80 -10.53 4.75
C LEU A 143 -12.75 -9.20 5.50
N SER A 144 -13.55 -9.08 6.54
CA SER A 144 -13.51 -7.98 7.51
C SER A 144 -12.32 -8.12 8.48
N ALA A 145 -12.04 -7.07 9.23
CA ALA A 145 -11.00 -7.06 10.26
C ALA A 145 -11.24 -8.14 11.35
N GLU A 146 -12.49 -8.31 11.74
CA GLU A 146 -12.89 -9.29 12.75
C GLU A 146 -12.73 -10.72 12.23
N GLU A 147 -13.09 -11.00 10.99
CA GLU A 147 -12.92 -12.32 10.36
C GLU A 147 -11.43 -12.65 10.22
N LEU A 148 -10.57 -11.67 9.90
CA LEU A 148 -9.12 -11.86 9.86
C LEU A 148 -8.54 -12.14 11.25
N LYS A 149 -8.99 -11.45 12.30
CA LYS A 149 -8.59 -11.75 13.69
C LYS A 149 -9.00 -13.16 14.10
N VAL A 150 -10.19 -13.61 13.69
CA VAL A 150 -10.66 -14.99 13.95
C VAL A 150 -9.83 -16.00 13.17
N PHE A 151 -9.46 -15.70 11.92
CA PHE A 151 -8.66 -16.57 11.07
C PHE A 151 -7.24 -16.79 11.62
N PHE A 152 -6.56 -15.70 11.99
CA PHE A 152 -5.20 -15.77 12.51
C PHE A 152 -5.13 -16.10 14.01
N GLY A 153 -6.18 -15.78 14.78
CA GLY A 153 -6.20 -15.92 16.23
C GLY A 153 -5.42 -14.80 16.95
N THR A 154 -5.12 -15.02 18.22
CA THR A 154 -4.45 -14.02 19.10
C THR A 154 -3.00 -14.35 19.41
N GLY A 155 -2.52 -15.53 19.03
CA GLY A 155 -1.17 -16.03 19.28
C GLY A 155 -0.38 -16.24 18.01
N ASP A 156 0.87 -16.62 18.17
CA ASP A 156 1.74 -17.02 17.06
C ASP A 156 1.14 -18.21 16.31
N ILE A 157 1.25 -18.21 14.98
CA ILE A 157 0.62 -19.21 14.13
C ILE A 157 1.49 -19.56 12.93
N SER A 158 1.43 -20.83 12.50
CA SER A 158 2.05 -21.28 11.26
C SER A 158 1.11 -21.01 10.09
N VAL A 159 1.57 -20.28 9.09
CA VAL A 159 0.79 -19.90 7.89
C VAL A 159 1.52 -20.37 6.64
N THR A 160 0.80 -21.04 5.75
CA THR A 160 1.33 -21.48 4.46
C THR A 160 0.76 -20.62 3.34
N TYR A 161 1.64 -20.04 2.55
CA TYR A 161 1.35 -19.27 1.35
C TYR A 161 1.63 -20.11 0.10
N SER A 162 0.70 -20.13 -0.85
CA SER A 162 0.86 -20.79 -2.14
C SER A 162 0.18 -20.02 -3.25
N LEU A 163 0.69 -20.09 -4.49
CA LEU A 163 0.01 -19.48 -5.61
C LEU A 163 -1.25 -20.29 -5.94
N LYS A 164 -2.37 -19.61 -6.17
CA LYS A 164 -3.60 -20.26 -6.64
C LYS A 164 -3.45 -20.58 -8.13
N GLN A 165 -3.55 -21.83 -8.47
CA GLN A 165 -3.58 -22.32 -9.84
C GLN A 165 -4.96 -22.13 -10.50
#